data_5dadfb01d44e2b30a1f1627775c4f644
#
_entry.id   5dadfb01d44e2b30a1f1627775c4f644
#
_cell.length_a   1.000
_cell.length_b   1.000
_cell.length_c   1.000
_cell.angle_alpha   90.00
_cell.angle_beta   90.00
_cell.angle_gamma   90.00
#
_symmetry.space_group_name_H-M   'P 1'
#
loop_
_entity.id
_entity.type
_entity.pdbx_description
1 polymer ?
#
loop_
_entity_poly.entity_id
_entity_poly.type
_entity_poly.pdbx_seq_one_letter_code
_entity_poly.pdbx_strand_id
1 'polypeptide(L)'
;MTMQTADILFISHGGGPLPLLGDVGHQALVSCLQQLASQLNRPKAVIVFSAHWESTPVRVTTSANPSLLYDYYGFPPESYAIQYPCQGEPELAAQILSQLKAQGIDADAEPERGLDHGVFVPMKIMYPDADIPCVQVSLRQDLSVEFHLALGKALQGMDLSDVLVLGSGFSFHNMRGFFEPGNQTINQANHAFEQWLEAAMAEANEEAMQRWQQAPGGALSHPREEHLIPLFVCAGLAGRPYDQHLSVDVLGKQASQYLWLASEAPN
;
A
#
# COMPACT_ATOMS: atom_id res chain seq x y z
N MET A 1 10.66 9.25 -21.98
CA MET A 1 10.45 8.59 -20.69
C MET A 1 10.26 9.71 -19.67
N THR A 2 9.10 9.81 -19.05
CA THR A 2 8.89 10.70 -17.89
C THR A 2 9.74 10.19 -16.75
N MET A 3 10.50 11.07 -16.10
CA MET A 3 11.30 10.69 -14.92
C MET A 3 10.34 10.43 -13.75
N GLN A 4 10.57 9.35 -13.01
CA GLN A 4 9.88 9.09 -11.77
C GLN A 4 10.35 10.10 -10.73
N THR A 5 9.45 10.95 -10.23
CA THR A 5 9.77 12.01 -9.28
C THR A 5 9.49 11.61 -7.83
N ALA A 6 8.69 10.58 -7.60
CA ALA A 6 8.33 10.07 -6.26
C ALA A 6 9.14 8.84 -5.88
N ASP A 7 9.43 8.70 -4.58
CA ASP A 7 9.67 7.39 -4.00
C ASP A 7 8.32 6.64 -3.94
N ILE A 8 8.33 5.36 -4.34
CA ILE A 8 7.15 4.50 -4.34
C ILE A 8 7.45 3.30 -3.44
N LEU A 9 6.56 3.00 -2.53
CA LEU A 9 6.72 1.91 -1.59
C LEU A 9 5.44 1.08 -1.52
N PHE A 10 5.53 -0.22 -1.75
CA PHE A 10 4.47 -1.15 -1.36
C PHE A 10 4.86 -1.83 -0.05
N ILE A 11 3.92 -1.90 0.88
CA ILE A 11 4.09 -2.55 2.17
C ILE A 11 2.99 -3.56 2.46
N SER A 12 3.37 -4.62 3.15
CA SER A 12 2.45 -5.47 3.90
C SER A 12 2.26 -4.83 5.28
N HIS A 13 1.04 -4.29 5.57
CA HIS A 13 0.82 -3.44 6.77
C HIS A 13 0.53 -4.20 8.06
N GLY A 14 0.38 -5.54 7.98
CA GLY A 14 0.14 -6.38 9.15
C GLY A 14 -1.34 -6.56 9.51
N GLY A 15 -1.60 -7.15 10.68
CA GLY A 15 -2.95 -7.49 11.15
C GLY A 15 -3.59 -6.39 11.99
N GLY A 16 -4.32 -5.45 11.38
CA GLY A 16 -5.01 -4.37 12.09
C GLY A 16 -4.08 -3.56 12.99
N PRO A 17 -4.43 -3.30 14.26
CA PRO A 17 -3.61 -2.49 15.18
C PRO A 17 -2.45 -3.26 15.82
N LEU A 18 -2.32 -4.58 15.60
CA LEU A 18 -1.34 -5.43 16.29
C LEU A 18 0.12 -4.94 16.21
N PRO A 19 0.60 -4.40 15.06
CA PRO A 19 1.94 -3.85 14.99
C PRO A 19 2.21 -2.74 16.01
N LEU A 20 1.20 -1.92 16.33
CA LEU A 20 1.32 -0.82 17.31
C LEU A 20 1.09 -1.27 18.76
N LEU A 21 0.54 -2.48 18.97
CA LEU A 21 0.29 -3.05 20.30
C LEU A 21 1.46 -3.91 20.79
N GLY A 22 2.57 -3.95 20.06
CA GLY A 22 3.76 -4.71 20.45
C GLY A 22 3.63 -6.22 20.24
N ASP A 23 2.76 -6.66 19.33
CA ASP A 23 2.60 -8.07 19.00
C ASP A 23 3.90 -8.67 18.46
N VAL A 24 4.30 -9.79 19.04
CA VAL A 24 5.59 -10.46 18.71
C VAL A 24 5.62 -10.91 17.25
N GLY A 25 4.49 -11.36 16.70
CA GLY A 25 4.38 -11.80 15.31
C GLY A 25 4.55 -10.68 14.28
N HIS A 26 4.57 -9.42 14.72
CA HIS A 26 4.75 -8.25 13.85
C HIS A 26 6.09 -7.50 14.06
N GLN A 27 6.96 -7.95 14.97
CA GLN A 27 8.21 -7.24 15.29
C GLN A 27 9.13 -7.08 14.07
N ALA A 28 9.25 -8.14 13.26
CA ALA A 28 10.05 -8.09 12.02
C ALA A 28 9.51 -7.05 11.04
N LEU A 29 8.18 -6.97 10.89
CA LEU A 29 7.52 -5.97 10.06
C LEU A 29 7.76 -4.55 10.58
N VAL A 30 7.56 -4.32 11.89
CA VAL A 30 7.80 -3.00 12.50
C VAL A 30 9.23 -2.54 12.27
N SER A 31 10.22 -3.41 12.51
CA SER A 31 11.63 -3.10 12.27
C SER A 31 11.91 -2.81 10.79
N CYS A 32 11.30 -3.57 9.88
CA CYS A 32 11.42 -3.37 8.44
C CYS A 32 10.86 -2.00 8.00
N LEU A 33 9.66 -1.63 8.46
CA LEU A 33 9.05 -0.34 8.13
C LEU A 33 9.86 0.85 8.66
N GLN A 34 10.42 0.74 9.88
CA GLN A 34 11.31 1.75 10.44
C GLN A 34 12.62 1.88 9.63
N GLN A 35 13.19 0.76 9.21
CA GLN A 35 14.37 0.73 8.36
C GLN A 35 14.08 1.39 7.00
N LEU A 36 12.98 1.04 6.34
CA LEU A 36 12.57 1.64 5.06
C LEU A 36 12.38 3.16 5.20
N ALA A 37 11.70 3.62 6.25
CA ALA A 37 11.53 5.05 6.51
C ALA A 37 12.88 5.79 6.67
N SER A 38 13.87 5.13 7.28
CA SER A 38 15.21 5.70 7.45
C SER A 38 16.05 5.78 6.18
N GLN A 39 15.72 4.99 5.17
CA GLN A 39 16.40 4.98 3.85
C GLN A 39 15.81 6.00 2.88
N LEU A 40 14.56 6.40 3.08
CA LEU A 40 13.87 7.37 2.24
C LEU A 40 14.22 8.80 2.65
N ASN A 41 14.26 9.69 1.68
CA ASN A 41 14.20 11.11 1.96
C ASN A 41 12.87 11.41 2.66
N ARG A 42 12.91 12.28 3.69
CA ARG A 42 11.67 12.62 4.39
C ARG A 42 10.68 13.30 3.43
N PRO A 43 9.52 12.70 3.15
CA PRO A 43 8.58 13.28 2.22
C PRO A 43 7.86 14.49 2.82
N LYS A 44 7.40 15.41 1.97
CA LYS A 44 6.54 16.54 2.37
C LYS A 44 5.07 16.13 2.45
N ALA A 45 4.66 15.10 1.73
CA ALA A 45 3.33 14.52 1.79
C ALA A 45 3.37 13.03 1.40
N VAL A 46 2.33 12.28 1.77
CA VAL A 46 2.17 10.87 1.39
C VAL A 46 0.83 10.66 0.70
N ILE A 47 0.85 10.01 -0.47
CA ILE A 47 -0.34 9.47 -1.13
C ILE A 47 -0.45 8.00 -0.74
N VAL A 48 -1.58 7.57 -0.18
CA VAL A 48 -1.77 6.19 0.28
C VAL A 48 -2.90 5.52 -0.49
N PHE A 49 -2.60 4.39 -1.11
CA PHE A 49 -3.59 3.44 -1.63
C PHE A 49 -3.73 2.31 -0.62
N SER A 50 -4.84 2.30 0.13
CA SER A 50 -5.09 1.29 1.16
C SER A 50 -6.03 0.21 0.66
N ALA A 51 -5.73 -1.04 0.99
CA ALA A 51 -6.60 -2.20 0.77
C ALA A 51 -7.98 -2.09 1.46
N HIS A 52 -8.11 -1.18 2.42
CA HIS A 52 -9.31 -1.03 3.26
C HIS A 52 -10.31 0.02 2.74
N TRP A 53 -10.08 0.56 1.56
CA TRP A 53 -11.01 1.50 0.96
C TRP A 53 -11.27 1.22 -0.51
N GLU A 54 -12.47 0.77 -0.80
CA GLU A 54 -12.97 0.51 -2.15
C GLU A 54 -14.12 1.46 -2.47
N SER A 55 -14.14 2.00 -3.68
CA SER A 55 -15.22 2.88 -4.16
C SER A 55 -15.38 2.80 -5.68
N THR A 56 -16.55 3.16 -6.17
CA THR A 56 -16.81 3.42 -7.58
C THR A 56 -17.70 4.65 -7.68
N PRO A 57 -17.21 5.76 -8.26
CA PRO A 57 -15.87 5.95 -8.81
C PRO A 57 -14.76 5.92 -7.75
N VAL A 58 -13.49 6.00 -8.16
CA VAL A 58 -12.35 6.21 -7.25
C VAL A 58 -12.59 7.48 -6.44
N ARG A 59 -12.19 7.48 -5.17
CA ARG A 59 -12.32 8.65 -4.29
C ARG A 59 -10.98 9.07 -3.70
N VAL A 60 -10.83 10.35 -3.45
CA VAL A 60 -9.63 10.98 -2.89
C VAL A 60 -10.03 11.77 -1.66
N THR A 61 -9.41 11.52 -0.50
CA THR A 61 -9.66 12.31 0.72
C THR A 61 -9.22 13.75 0.52
N THR A 62 -10.09 14.72 0.89
CA THR A 62 -9.85 16.16 0.69
C THR A 62 -9.88 16.96 1.98
N SER A 63 -10.15 16.32 3.13
CA SER A 63 -10.13 17.00 4.42
C SER A 63 -8.72 17.51 4.77
N ALA A 64 -8.58 18.75 5.23
CA ALA A 64 -7.33 19.25 5.77
C ALA A 64 -6.97 18.65 7.15
N ASN A 65 -7.97 18.11 7.87
CA ASN A 65 -7.82 17.52 9.19
C ASN A 65 -8.62 16.22 9.26
N PRO A 66 -8.16 15.14 8.59
CA PRO A 66 -8.88 13.87 8.57
C PRO A 66 -8.86 13.23 9.96
N SER A 67 -10.00 12.66 10.36
CA SER A 67 -10.06 11.79 11.54
C SER A 67 -9.42 10.44 11.27
N LEU A 68 -9.26 9.60 12.29
CA LEU A 68 -8.94 8.19 12.09
C LEU A 68 -10.23 7.37 11.97
N LEU A 69 -10.19 6.35 11.14
CA LEU A 69 -11.22 5.33 11.01
C LEU A 69 -10.69 4.01 11.57
N TYR A 70 -11.21 3.59 12.73
CA TYR A 70 -10.89 2.29 13.30
C TYR A 70 -11.77 1.22 12.65
N ASP A 71 -11.35 0.77 11.48
CA ASP A 71 -12.07 -0.16 10.60
C ASP A 71 -11.84 -1.64 10.96
N TYR A 72 -11.49 -1.91 12.19
CA TYR A 72 -11.28 -3.24 12.77
C TYR A 72 -12.16 -3.43 14.01
N TYR A 73 -12.33 -4.67 14.43
CA TYR A 73 -13.14 -5.02 15.61
C TYR A 73 -12.54 -6.20 16.37
N GLY A 74 -12.97 -6.34 17.64
CA GLY A 74 -12.53 -7.46 18.49
C GLY A 74 -11.13 -7.30 19.09
N PHE A 75 -10.51 -6.11 18.97
CA PHE A 75 -9.22 -5.80 19.58
C PHE A 75 -9.37 -5.16 20.97
N PRO A 76 -8.29 -5.12 21.77
CA PRO A 76 -8.32 -4.49 23.10
C PRO A 76 -8.70 -3.00 23.02
N PRO A 77 -9.30 -2.43 24.10
CA PRO A 77 -9.76 -1.03 24.10
C PRO A 77 -8.69 0.01 23.73
N GLU A 78 -7.43 -0.22 24.10
CA GLU A 78 -6.30 0.64 23.78
C GLU A 78 -6.07 0.80 22.26
N SER A 79 -6.48 -0.18 21.45
CA SER A 79 -6.39 -0.09 20.01
C SER A 79 -7.30 1.00 19.42
N TYR A 80 -8.43 1.27 20.05
CA TYR A 80 -9.38 2.30 19.66
C TYR A 80 -9.04 3.69 20.24
N ALA A 81 -7.97 3.77 21.02
CA ALA A 81 -7.43 5.01 21.57
C ALA A 81 -6.13 5.46 20.87
N ILE A 82 -5.69 4.73 19.84
CA ILE A 82 -4.52 5.11 19.04
C ILE A 82 -4.75 6.50 18.43
N GLN A 83 -3.76 7.39 18.54
CA GLN A 83 -3.78 8.73 17.97
C GLN A 83 -2.71 8.84 16.88
N TYR A 84 -3.08 9.42 15.77
CA TYR A 84 -2.18 9.82 14.69
C TYR A 84 -2.73 11.09 14.02
N PRO A 85 -2.55 12.27 14.63
CA PRO A 85 -3.20 13.51 14.20
C PRO A 85 -2.47 14.19 13.03
N CYS A 86 -2.19 13.45 11.95
CA CYS A 86 -1.61 14.03 10.76
C CYS A 86 -2.62 14.92 10.04
N GLN A 87 -2.12 15.91 9.31
CA GLN A 87 -2.93 16.73 8.43
C GLN A 87 -3.24 15.98 7.11
N GLY A 88 -4.26 16.43 6.41
CA GLY A 88 -4.45 16.12 5.00
C GLY A 88 -3.75 17.16 4.12
N GLU A 89 -3.74 16.93 2.79
CA GLU A 89 -3.15 17.85 1.82
C GLU A 89 -4.17 18.14 0.70
N PRO A 90 -5.09 19.10 0.91
CA PRO A 90 -6.18 19.37 -0.05
C PRO A 90 -5.68 19.81 -1.43
N GLU A 91 -4.53 20.51 -1.51
CA GLU A 91 -3.97 20.94 -2.79
C GLU A 91 -3.47 19.74 -3.60
N LEU A 92 -2.75 18.81 -2.95
CA LEU A 92 -2.33 17.56 -3.58
C LEU A 92 -3.54 16.71 -4.00
N ALA A 93 -4.58 16.63 -3.14
CA ALA A 93 -5.82 15.92 -3.47
C ALA A 93 -6.51 16.52 -4.72
N ALA A 94 -6.57 17.85 -4.84
CA ALA A 94 -7.11 18.52 -6.02
C ALA A 94 -6.28 18.24 -7.29
N GLN A 95 -4.95 18.20 -7.16
CA GLN A 95 -4.05 17.84 -8.27
C GLN A 95 -4.28 16.39 -8.73
N ILE A 96 -4.41 15.43 -7.78
CA ILE A 96 -4.73 14.03 -8.08
C ILE A 96 -6.05 13.93 -8.84
N LEU A 97 -7.12 14.56 -8.34
CA LEU A 97 -8.44 14.56 -8.98
C LEU A 97 -8.39 15.14 -10.40
N SER A 98 -7.68 16.25 -10.59
CA SER A 98 -7.49 16.88 -11.90
C SER A 98 -6.74 15.96 -12.86
N GLN A 99 -5.67 15.33 -12.38
CA GLN A 99 -4.86 14.41 -13.17
C GLN A 99 -5.64 13.17 -13.59
N LEU A 100 -6.34 12.52 -12.66
CA LEU A 100 -7.16 11.35 -12.96
C LEU A 100 -8.23 11.68 -14.01
N LYS A 101 -8.91 12.82 -13.86
CA LYS A 101 -9.88 13.30 -14.85
C LYS A 101 -9.24 13.54 -16.23
N ALA A 102 -8.05 14.15 -16.28
CA ALA A 102 -7.33 14.37 -17.53
C ALA A 102 -6.94 13.06 -18.23
N GLN A 103 -6.75 11.98 -17.45
CA GLN A 103 -6.46 10.64 -17.96
C GLN A 103 -7.73 9.78 -18.20
N GLY A 104 -8.92 10.38 -18.07
CA GLY A 104 -10.19 9.68 -18.32
C GLY A 104 -10.59 8.70 -17.21
N ILE A 105 -10.05 8.86 -16.01
CA ILE A 105 -10.41 8.06 -14.83
C ILE A 105 -11.40 8.87 -13.99
N ASP A 106 -12.60 8.34 -13.78
CA ASP A 106 -13.60 8.96 -12.92
C ASP A 106 -13.16 8.89 -11.46
N ALA A 107 -13.09 10.06 -10.82
CA ALA A 107 -12.72 10.20 -9.42
C ALA A 107 -13.49 11.33 -8.74
N ASP A 108 -13.92 11.11 -7.50
CA ASP A 108 -14.65 12.07 -6.68
C ASP A 108 -13.87 12.48 -5.42
N ALA A 109 -14.12 13.70 -4.96
CA ALA A 109 -13.64 14.18 -3.67
C ALA A 109 -14.35 13.48 -2.51
N GLU A 110 -13.61 13.17 -1.44
CA GLU A 110 -14.13 12.59 -0.20
C GLU A 110 -13.72 13.45 1.00
N PRO A 111 -14.58 14.36 1.47
CA PRO A 111 -14.22 15.31 2.53
C PRO A 111 -14.38 14.77 3.96
N GLU A 112 -15.08 13.64 4.16
CA GLU A 112 -15.51 13.20 5.49
C GLU A 112 -14.84 11.91 5.97
N ARG A 113 -14.40 11.05 5.04
CA ARG A 113 -13.80 9.77 5.43
C ARG A 113 -12.52 9.98 6.23
N GLY A 114 -12.44 9.28 7.37
CA GLY A 114 -11.21 9.17 8.15
C GLY A 114 -10.18 8.24 7.51
N LEU A 115 -8.92 8.37 7.92
CA LEU A 115 -7.83 7.49 7.51
C LEU A 115 -7.97 6.13 8.20
N ASP A 116 -8.03 5.05 7.43
CA ASP A 116 -8.15 3.68 7.94
C ASP A 116 -6.81 3.14 8.48
N HIS A 117 -6.84 1.93 9.09
CA HIS A 117 -5.64 1.37 9.71
C HIS A 117 -4.54 1.01 8.70
N GLY A 118 -4.87 0.75 7.46
CA GLY A 118 -3.88 0.61 6.39
C GLY A 118 -3.10 1.89 6.13
N VAL A 119 -3.59 3.05 6.59
CA VAL A 119 -2.88 4.33 6.55
C VAL A 119 -2.21 4.61 7.90
N PHE A 120 -2.98 4.72 9.00
CA PHE A 120 -2.42 5.26 10.24
C PHE A 120 -1.47 4.30 10.97
N VAL A 121 -1.62 2.97 10.80
CA VAL A 121 -0.73 2.02 11.45
C VAL A 121 0.68 2.08 10.87
N PRO A 122 0.90 1.89 9.55
CA PRO A 122 2.23 2.00 8.99
C PRO A 122 2.81 3.40 9.10
N MET A 123 2.00 4.44 8.91
CA MET A 123 2.48 5.82 9.04
C MET A 123 2.95 6.13 10.46
N LYS A 124 2.28 5.64 11.49
CA LYS A 124 2.72 5.82 12.88
C LYS A 124 4.01 5.07 13.22
N ILE A 125 4.27 3.95 12.53
CA ILE A 125 5.54 3.21 12.67
C ILE A 125 6.69 3.94 11.95
N MET A 126 6.44 4.40 10.73
CA MET A 126 7.44 5.04 9.86
C MET A 126 7.73 6.49 10.26
N TYR A 127 6.69 7.25 10.61
CA TYR A 127 6.73 8.68 10.91
C TYR A 127 5.91 9.01 12.16
N PRO A 128 6.40 8.66 13.35
CA PRO A 128 5.61 8.70 14.60
C PRO A 128 5.17 10.10 15.02
N ASP A 129 5.82 11.15 14.55
CA ASP A 129 5.53 12.55 14.91
C ASP A 129 4.23 13.08 14.27
N ALA A 130 3.64 12.34 13.31
CA ALA A 130 2.39 12.69 12.62
C ALA A 130 2.41 14.08 11.93
N ASP A 131 3.58 14.52 11.49
CA ASP A 131 3.81 15.85 10.92
C ASP A 131 3.90 15.85 9.38
N ILE A 132 3.69 14.68 8.75
CA ILE A 132 3.65 14.52 7.29
C ILE A 132 2.18 14.39 6.87
N PRO A 133 1.66 15.29 6.03
CA PRO A 133 0.31 15.23 5.54
C PRO A 133 0.03 13.96 4.71
N CYS A 134 -1.18 13.41 4.83
CA CYS A 134 -1.61 12.21 4.12
C CYS A 134 -2.85 12.48 3.25
N VAL A 135 -2.80 11.99 2.02
CA VAL A 135 -3.96 11.89 1.13
C VAL A 135 -4.20 10.42 0.84
N GLN A 136 -5.39 9.94 1.17
CA GLN A 136 -5.77 8.56 0.85
C GLN A 136 -6.59 8.52 -0.44
N VAL A 137 -6.28 7.54 -1.30
CA VAL A 137 -6.99 7.27 -2.55
C VAL A 137 -7.58 5.87 -2.48
N SER A 138 -8.87 5.73 -2.84
CA SER A 138 -9.52 4.43 -2.83
C SER A 138 -9.06 3.54 -3.97
N LEU A 139 -9.17 2.24 -3.77
CA LEU A 139 -9.21 1.28 -4.86
C LEU A 139 -10.56 1.36 -5.56
N ARG A 140 -10.64 0.91 -6.82
CA ARG A 140 -11.93 0.70 -7.48
C ARG A 140 -12.53 -0.63 -7.02
N GLN A 141 -13.81 -0.63 -6.75
CA GLN A 141 -14.54 -1.74 -6.11
C GLN A 141 -14.49 -3.06 -6.89
N ASP A 142 -14.25 -3.03 -8.20
CA ASP A 142 -14.11 -4.25 -9.01
C ASP A 142 -12.75 -4.93 -8.88
N LEU A 143 -11.79 -4.28 -8.20
CA LEU A 143 -10.43 -4.76 -7.94
C LEU A 143 -9.68 -5.22 -9.22
N SER A 144 -10.05 -4.72 -10.40
CA SER A 144 -9.41 -5.04 -11.67
C SER A 144 -7.92 -4.66 -11.66
N VAL A 145 -7.05 -5.63 -11.84
CA VAL A 145 -5.59 -5.41 -11.92
C VAL A 145 -5.24 -4.45 -13.06
N GLU A 146 -5.84 -4.66 -14.24
CA GLU A 146 -5.65 -3.79 -15.41
C GLU A 146 -5.97 -2.33 -15.09
N PHE A 147 -7.10 -2.09 -14.42
CA PHE A 147 -7.48 -0.74 -14.02
C PHE A 147 -6.48 -0.14 -13.02
N HIS A 148 -6.04 -0.89 -12.02
CA HIS A 148 -5.16 -0.37 -10.97
C HIS A 148 -3.73 -0.14 -11.47
N LEU A 149 -3.24 -0.92 -12.43
CA LEU A 149 -2.03 -0.60 -13.18
C LEU A 149 -2.21 0.71 -13.96
N ALA A 150 -3.36 0.90 -14.64
CA ALA A 150 -3.66 2.14 -15.37
C ALA A 150 -3.83 3.34 -14.41
N LEU A 151 -4.43 3.15 -13.23
CA LEU A 151 -4.53 4.17 -12.18
C LEU A 151 -3.15 4.66 -11.74
N GLY A 152 -2.21 3.75 -11.50
CA GLY A 152 -0.83 4.09 -11.21
C GLY A 152 -0.17 4.86 -12.36
N LYS A 153 -0.30 4.38 -13.60
CA LYS A 153 0.23 5.05 -14.80
C LYS A 153 -0.33 6.46 -14.99
N ALA A 154 -1.59 6.68 -14.64
CA ALA A 154 -2.23 7.99 -14.75
C ALA A 154 -1.52 9.05 -13.90
N LEU A 155 -0.91 8.67 -12.79
CA LEU A 155 -0.18 9.58 -11.90
C LEU A 155 1.24 9.91 -12.38
N GLN A 156 1.80 9.19 -13.36
CA GLN A 156 3.15 9.45 -13.88
C GLN A 156 3.32 10.87 -14.46
N GLY A 157 2.23 11.53 -14.83
CA GLY A 157 2.26 12.91 -15.35
C GLY A 157 2.28 14.01 -14.29
N MET A 158 2.23 13.66 -13.01
CA MET A 158 2.27 14.61 -11.90
C MET A 158 3.71 14.91 -11.48
N ASP A 159 3.94 16.13 -10.98
CA ASP A 159 5.13 16.41 -10.19
C ASP A 159 4.90 15.89 -8.77
N LEU A 160 5.53 14.77 -8.46
CA LEU A 160 5.48 14.12 -7.16
C LEU A 160 6.84 14.24 -6.43
N SER A 161 7.63 15.26 -6.75
CA SER A 161 8.87 15.55 -6.05
C SER A 161 8.60 15.75 -4.56
N ASP A 162 9.39 15.10 -3.72
CA ASP A 162 9.20 15.07 -2.26
C ASP A 162 7.87 14.41 -1.78
N VAL A 163 7.18 13.66 -2.62
CA VAL A 163 5.99 12.88 -2.24
C VAL A 163 6.36 11.40 -2.18
N LEU A 164 5.95 10.73 -1.10
CA LEU A 164 5.98 9.26 -1.02
C LEU A 164 4.62 8.73 -1.53
N VAL A 165 4.66 7.78 -2.47
CA VAL A 165 3.45 7.02 -2.84
C VAL A 165 3.50 5.65 -2.17
N LEU A 166 2.54 5.41 -1.28
CA LEU A 166 2.47 4.22 -0.45
C LEU A 166 1.31 3.33 -0.88
N GLY A 167 1.60 2.14 -1.38
CA GLY A 167 0.63 1.06 -1.52
C GLY A 167 0.60 0.24 -0.23
N SER A 168 -0.49 0.34 0.51
CA SER A 168 -0.67 -0.32 1.79
C SER A 168 -1.64 -1.51 1.64
N GLY A 169 -1.08 -2.69 1.65
CA GLY A 169 -1.81 -3.94 1.49
C GLY A 169 -1.14 -5.09 2.22
N PHE A 170 -1.07 -6.23 1.59
CA PHE A 170 -0.36 -7.41 2.07
C PHE A 170 -0.07 -8.35 0.89
N SER A 171 1.15 -8.85 0.74
CA SER A 171 1.48 -9.81 -0.33
C SER A 171 0.93 -11.22 -0.08
N PHE A 172 0.47 -11.51 1.14
CA PHE A 172 -0.30 -12.69 1.51
C PHE A 172 -1.49 -12.30 2.37
N HIS A 173 -2.72 -12.57 1.95
CA HIS A 173 -3.91 -12.27 2.74
C HIS A 173 -4.94 -13.40 2.70
N ASN A 174 -4.63 -14.48 3.43
CA ASN A 174 -5.57 -15.56 3.72
C ASN A 174 -5.72 -15.70 5.23
N MET A 175 -6.84 -15.22 5.77
CA MET A 175 -7.12 -15.24 7.22
C MET A 175 -6.98 -16.64 7.83
N ARG A 176 -7.40 -17.69 7.11
CA ARG A 176 -7.22 -19.06 7.56
C ARG A 176 -5.74 -19.39 7.80
N GLY A 177 -4.84 -18.88 6.95
CA GLY A 177 -3.40 -19.10 7.08
C GLY A 177 -2.82 -18.51 8.36
N PHE A 178 -3.35 -17.38 8.83
CA PHE A 178 -2.92 -16.75 10.08
C PHE A 178 -3.48 -17.50 11.32
N PHE A 179 -4.70 -18.03 11.23
CA PHE A 179 -5.30 -18.82 12.32
C PHE A 179 -4.81 -20.28 12.36
N GLU A 180 -4.28 -20.81 11.26
CA GLU A 180 -3.72 -22.15 11.16
C GLU A 180 -2.23 -22.10 10.77
N PRO A 181 -1.31 -21.58 11.61
CA PRO A 181 0.09 -21.35 11.24
C PRO A 181 0.83 -22.65 10.86
N GLY A 182 0.38 -23.82 11.34
CA GLY A 182 0.92 -25.14 10.98
C GLY A 182 0.36 -25.73 9.69
N ASN A 183 -0.52 -25.06 8.95
CA ASN A 183 -1.10 -25.57 7.72
C ASN A 183 -0.06 -25.57 6.58
N GLN A 184 0.53 -26.74 6.34
CA GLN A 184 1.60 -26.92 5.35
C GLN A 184 1.18 -26.52 3.93
N THR A 185 -0.06 -26.83 3.53
CA THR A 185 -0.57 -26.48 2.19
C THR A 185 -0.59 -24.98 1.98
N ILE A 186 -1.09 -24.22 2.98
CA ILE A 186 -1.14 -22.76 2.91
C ILE A 186 0.28 -22.16 2.97
N ASN A 187 1.17 -22.74 3.80
CA ASN A 187 2.55 -22.25 3.92
C ASN A 187 3.34 -22.48 2.60
N GLN A 188 3.16 -23.63 1.96
CA GLN A 188 3.74 -23.90 0.64
C GLN A 188 3.18 -22.96 -0.43
N ALA A 189 1.88 -22.68 -0.40
CA ALA A 189 1.25 -21.74 -1.32
C ALA A 189 1.79 -20.31 -1.13
N ASN A 190 1.91 -19.83 0.12
CA ASN A 190 2.53 -18.54 0.43
C ASN A 190 3.94 -18.47 -0.15
N HIS A 191 4.79 -19.45 0.16
CA HIS A 191 6.16 -19.46 -0.35
C HIS A 191 6.24 -19.47 -1.89
N ALA A 192 5.43 -20.30 -2.55
CA ALA A 192 5.42 -20.38 -4.01
C ALA A 192 4.90 -19.09 -4.65
N PHE A 193 3.89 -18.45 -4.04
CA PHE A 193 3.36 -17.20 -4.52
C PHE A 193 4.34 -16.05 -4.35
N GLU A 194 5.02 -15.94 -3.19
CA GLU A 194 6.03 -14.91 -2.96
C GLU A 194 7.19 -15.00 -3.96
N GLN A 195 7.68 -16.20 -4.25
CA GLN A 195 8.72 -16.40 -5.28
C GLN A 195 8.26 -15.97 -6.67
N TRP A 196 7.02 -16.31 -7.03
CA TRP A 196 6.45 -15.91 -8.31
C TRP A 196 6.25 -14.39 -8.36
N LEU A 197 5.76 -13.80 -7.28
CA LEU A 197 5.51 -12.36 -7.18
C LEU A 197 6.82 -11.57 -7.32
N GLU A 198 7.88 -12.00 -6.62
CA GLU A 198 9.20 -11.39 -6.73
C GLU A 198 9.70 -11.42 -8.19
N ALA A 199 9.58 -12.56 -8.87
CA ALA A 199 10.00 -12.67 -10.28
C ALA A 199 9.17 -11.77 -11.20
N ALA A 200 7.84 -11.72 -11.04
CA ALA A 200 6.97 -10.85 -11.82
C ALA A 200 7.28 -9.36 -11.62
N MET A 201 7.58 -8.97 -10.38
CA MET A 201 7.92 -7.60 -10.03
C MET A 201 9.34 -7.22 -10.50
N ALA A 202 10.30 -8.16 -10.45
CA ALA A 202 11.68 -7.97 -10.95
C ALA A 202 11.74 -7.73 -12.47
N GLU A 203 10.75 -8.24 -13.21
CA GLU A 203 10.63 -8.04 -14.65
C GLU A 203 9.65 -6.93 -15.03
N ALA A 204 8.97 -6.31 -14.06
CA ALA A 204 7.83 -5.41 -14.27
C ALA A 204 6.79 -6.02 -15.25
N ASN A 205 6.52 -7.32 -15.10
CA ASN A 205 5.73 -8.12 -16.03
C ASN A 205 4.23 -7.93 -15.80
N GLU A 206 3.64 -6.92 -16.42
CA GLU A 206 2.21 -6.60 -16.27
C GLU A 206 1.29 -7.76 -16.72
N GLU A 207 1.66 -8.51 -17.74
CA GLU A 207 0.86 -9.66 -18.18
C GLU A 207 0.82 -10.75 -17.10
N ALA A 208 1.95 -11.01 -16.44
CA ALA A 208 1.99 -11.92 -15.30
C ALA A 208 1.13 -11.40 -14.14
N MET A 209 1.26 -10.10 -13.79
CA MET A 209 0.47 -9.46 -12.73
C MET A 209 -1.03 -9.59 -12.98
N GLN A 210 -1.50 -9.41 -14.20
CA GLN A 210 -2.92 -9.59 -14.57
C GLN A 210 -3.42 -11.03 -14.43
N ARG A 211 -2.51 -12.00 -14.42
CA ARG A 211 -2.81 -13.44 -14.27
C ARG A 211 -2.43 -13.99 -12.91
N TRP A 212 -2.24 -13.16 -11.91
CA TRP A 212 -1.76 -13.54 -10.58
C TRP A 212 -2.54 -14.70 -9.94
N GLN A 213 -3.85 -14.82 -10.22
CA GLN A 213 -4.68 -15.91 -9.72
C GLN A 213 -4.25 -17.30 -10.25
N GLN A 214 -3.59 -17.32 -11.41
CA GLN A 214 -3.05 -18.54 -12.03
C GLN A 214 -1.63 -18.86 -11.55
N ALA A 215 -1.02 -17.96 -10.80
CA ALA A 215 0.31 -18.13 -10.23
C ALA A 215 0.33 -19.28 -9.21
N PRO A 216 1.48 -19.95 -9.03
CA PRO A 216 1.62 -20.96 -7.98
C PRO A 216 1.24 -20.39 -6.61
N GLY A 217 0.20 -20.95 -5.99
CA GLY A 217 -0.30 -20.51 -4.69
C GLY A 217 -1.12 -19.22 -4.69
N GLY A 218 -1.30 -18.52 -5.83
CA GLY A 218 -1.95 -17.20 -5.90
C GLY A 218 -3.35 -17.17 -5.30
N ALA A 219 -4.28 -17.96 -5.84
CA ALA A 219 -5.66 -18.02 -5.36
C ALA A 219 -5.79 -18.48 -3.88
N LEU A 220 -4.82 -19.27 -3.39
CA LEU A 220 -4.81 -19.68 -1.99
C LEU A 220 -4.18 -18.64 -1.07
N SER A 221 -3.21 -17.87 -1.56
CA SER A 221 -2.63 -16.73 -0.83
C SER A 221 -3.60 -15.55 -0.73
N HIS A 222 -4.42 -15.35 -1.76
CA HIS A 222 -5.43 -14.30 -1.82
C HIS A 222 -6.78 -14.89 -2.23
N PRO A 223 -7.62 -15.37 -1.29
CA PRO A 223 -9.01 -15.73 -1.57
C PRO A 223 -9.84 -14.55 -2.11
N ARG A 224 -9.41 -13.34 -1.78
CA ARG A 224 -9.83 -12.06 -2.35
C ARG A 224 -8.60 -11.18 -2.53
N GLU A 225 -8.58 -10.36 -3.58
CA GLU A 225 -7.41 -9.64 -4.07
C GLU A 225 -7.14 -8.27 -3.44
N GLU A 226 -8.03 -7.71 -2.64
CA GLU A 226 -7.98 -6.33 -2.15
C GLU A 226 -6.61 -5.93 -1.56
N HIS A 227 -5.96 -6.83 -0.81
CA HIS A 227 -4.66 -6.56 -0.20
C HIS A 227 -3.49 -6.62 -1.19
N LEU A 228 -3.67 -7.28 -2.34
CA LEU A 228 -2.65 -7.31 -3.39
C LEU A 228 -2.74 -6.10 -4.34
N ILE A 229 -3.93 -5.53 -4.52
CA ILE A 229 -4.19 -4.45 -5.48
C ILE A 229 -3.32 -3.20 -5.27
N PRO A 230 -3.03 -2.72 -4.04
CA PRO A 230 -2.14 -1.57 -3.86
C PRO A 230 -0.75 -1.75 -4.49
N LEU A 231 -0.23 -2.99 -4.54
CA LEU A 231 1.03 -3.30 -5.23
C LEU A 231 0.94 -2.98 -6.73
N PHE A 232 -0.17 -3.31 -7.37
CA PHE A 232 -0.33 -3.08 -8.81
C PHE A 232 -0.48 -1.59 -9.15
N VAL A 233 -1.03 -0.78 -8.24
CA VAL A 233 -0.99 0.69 -8.38
C VAL A 233 0.45 1.19 -8.34
N CYS A 234 1.24 0.73 -7.36
CA CYS A 234 2.66 1.07 -7.25
C CYS A 234 3.45 0.65 -8.49
N ALA A 235 3.25 -0.59 -8.97
CA ALA A 235 3.90 -1.11 -10.17
C ALA A 235 3.55 -0.31 -11.43
N GLY A 236 2.27 0.06 -11.59
CA GLY A 236 1.80 0.89 -12.69
C GLY A 236 2.41 2.29 -12.67
N LEU A 237 2.52 2.91 -11.49
CA LEU A 237 3.17 4.22 -11.35
C LEU A 237 4.68 4.13 -11.63
N ALA A 238 5.36 3.12 -11.11
CA ALA A 238 6.79 2.92 -11.32
C ALA A 238 7.13 2.61 -12.79
N GLY A 239 6.35 1.76 -13.46
CA GLY A 239 6.54 1.36 -14.85
C GLY A 239 7.89 0.70 -15.14
N ARG A 240 8.56 0.16 -14.12
CA ARG A 240 9.88 -0.46 -14.16
C ARG A 240 10.07 -1.47 -13.03
N PRO A 241 11.12 -2.32 -13.08
CA PRO A 241 11.49 -3.17 -11.95
C PRO A 241 11.75 -2.37 -10.67
N TYR A 242 11.55 -3.01 -9.52
CA TYR A 242 11.85 -2.42 -8.22
C TYR A 242 13.37 -2.25 -8.01
N ASP A 243 13.75 -1.32 -7.14
CA ASP A 243 15.16 -1.13 -6.73
C ASP A 243 15.50 -2.00 -5.52
N GLN A 244 14.54 -2.22 -4.62
CA GLN A 244 14.75 -3.04 -3.43
C GLN A 244 13.50 -3.89 -3.14
N HIS A 245 13.73 -5.14 -2.76
CA HIS A 245 12.74 -6.06 -2.23
C HIS A 245 13.18 -6.54 -0.85
N LEU A 246 12.25 -6.51 0.11
CA LEU A 246 12.43 -7.07 1.45
C LEU A 246 11.31 -8.04 1.75
N SER A 247 11.66 -9.23 2.20
CA SER A 247 10.70 -10.21 2.69
C SER A 247 10.86 -10.38 4.20
N VAL A 248 9.77 -10.27 4.93
CA VAL A 248 9.74 -10.44 6.39
C VAL A 248 8.71 -11.48 6.79
N ASP A 249 8.91 -12.12 7.92
CA ASP A 249 7.89 -12.98 8.52
C ASP A 249 6.86 -12.12 9.28
N VAL A 250 5.59 -12.35 8.97
CA VAL A 250 4.46 -11.77 9.70
C VAL A 250 3.50 -12.89 10.06
N LEU A 251 3.38 -13.20 11.34
CA LEU A 251 2.53 -14.28 11.84
C LEU A 251 2.80 -15.65 11.18
N GLY A 252 4.07 -15.94 10.88
CA GLY A 252 4.50 -17.18 10.23
C GLY A 252 4.23 -17.24 8.74
N LYS A 253 4.05 -16.10 8.08
CA LYS A 253 3.92 -15.98 6.62
C LYS A 253 4.96 -15.02 6.07
N GLN A 254 5.53 -15.37 4.92
CA GLN A 254 6.36 -14.43 4.19
C GLN A 254 5.51 -13.28 3.67
N ALA A 255 6.02 -12.06 3.86
CA ALA A 255 5.36 -10.81 3.47
C ALA A 255 6.36 -9.88 2.78
N SER A 256 6.11 -9.55 1.54
CA SER A 256 6.98 -8.72 0.70
C SER A 256 6.73 -7.23 0.87
N GLN A 257 7.82 -6.46 0.78
CA GLN A 257 7.85 -5.02 0.64
C GLN A 257 8.64 -4.68 -0.63
N TYR A 258 8.16 -3.75 -1.43
CA TYR A 258 8.84 -3.34 -2.67
C TYR A 258 9.08 -1.83 -2.67
N LEU A 259 10.28 -1.41 -3.02
CA LEU A 259 10.69 -0.01 -3.07
C LEU A 259 11.19 0.36 -4.47
N TRP A 260 10.69 1.47 -5.01
CA TRP A 260 11.17 2.15 -6.20
C TRP A 260 11.60 3.56 -5.79
N LEU A 261 12.86 3.87 -5.94
CA LEU A 261 13.43 5.17 -5.60
C LEU A 261 13.16 6.18 -6.71
N ALA A 262 12.96 7.43 -6.35
CA ALA A 262 12.90 8.52 -7.30
C ALA A 262 14.18 8.56 -8.16
N SER A 263 14.03 8.81 -9.46
CA SER A 263 15.18 8.99 -10.33
C SER A 263 15.87 10.32 -10.01
N GLU A 264 17.16 10.31 -9.75
CA GLU A 264 17.91 11.55 -9.63
C GLU A 264 17.82 12.34 -10.94
N ALA A 265 17.53 13.64 -10.83
CA ALA A 265 17.58 14.51 -12.01
C ALA A 265 19.01 14.49 -12.58
N PRO A 266 19.20 14.32 -13.89
CA PRO A 266 20.53 14.43 -14.46
C PRO A 266 21.09 15.84 -14.17
N ASN A 267 22.24 15.88 -13.51
CA ASN A 267 23.00 17.10 -13.25
C ASN A 267 23.37 17.83 -14.55
#